data_7569f8cb4ad50607987390673ccbd785
#
_entry.id   7569f8cb4ad50607987390673ccbd785
#
_cell.length_a   1.000
_cell.length_b   1.000
_cell.length_c   1.000
_cell.angle_alpha   90.00
_cell.angle_beta   90.00
_cell.angle_gamma   90.00
#
_symmetry.space_group_name_H-M   'P 1'
#
loop_
_entity.id
_entity.type
_entity.pdbx_description
1 polymer ?
#
loop_
_entity_poly.entity_id
_entity_poly.type
_entity_poly.pdbx_seq_one_letter_code
_entity_poly.pdbx_strand_id
1 'polypeptide(L)'
;MATENKNTVVLYFGSFNPFHIGHAALAKYVANLPYVEHVWFVLSPKNPLKESHNLQDPMERWKDLERVVAKLNHENDLSADKEEKFKACDIEFHLTPPLYTYNTLEKLSSLHPDKNFAILMGGDNIEILHKWHKGEEIACKYKIIVYPREGSDIEDLCKKYGAVCIDAPQINVSSSQIRQMQQEGEDVSSLRY
;
A
#
# COMPACT_ATOMS: atom_id res chain seq x y z
N MET A 1 -15.56 -1.20 -27.37
CA MET A 1 -15.23 -1.25 -25.94
C MET A 1 -14.39 -0.03 -25.67
N ALA A 2 -14.87 0.91 -24.84
CA ALA A 2 -14.07 2.07 -24.45
C ALA A 2 -12.85 1.55 -23.69
N THR A 3 -11.65 1.83 -24.18
CA THR A 3 -10.43 1.64 -23.42
C THR A 3 -10.54 2.53 -22.18
N GLU A 4 -10.82 1.94 -21.02
CA GLU A 4 -10.72 2.67 -19.75
C GLU A 4 -9.30 3.25 -19.71
N ASN A 5 -9.23 4.57 -19.69
CA ASN A 5 -7.96 5.27 -19.69
C ASN A 5 -7.25 4.92 -18.38
N LYS A 6 -6.15 4.17 -18.46
CA LYS A 6 -5.31 3.81 -17.31
C LYS A 6 -4.67 5.10 -16.80
N ASN A 7 -5.24 5.72 -15.78
CA ASN A 7 -4.70 6.93 -15.17
C ASN A 7 -4.79 6.91 -13.64
N THR A 8 -5.08 5.75 -13.06
CA THR A 8 -5.19 5.62 -11.61
C THR A 8 -3.88 5.15 -11.03
N VAL A 9 -3.32 5.95 -10.13
CA VAL A 9 -2.19 5.60 -9.29
C VAL A 9 -2.71 5.07 -7.96
N VAL A 10 -2.42 3.81 -7.67
CA VAL A 10 -2.81 3.19 -6.39
C VAL A 10 -1.72 3.40 -5.37
N LEU A 11 -2.07 4.04 -4.26
CA LEU A 11 -1.19 4.30 -3.13
C LEU A 11 -1.30 3.17 -2.12
N TYR A 12 -0.20 2.49 -1.88
CA TYR A 12 -0.09 1.42 -0.90
C TYR A 12 0.75 1.90 0.27
N PHE A 13 0.07 2.35 1.33
CA PHE A 13 0.71 2.85 2.54
C PHE A 13 1.20 1.71 3.43
N GLY A 14 2.41 1.83 3.95
CA GLY A 14 2.95 0.84 4.86
C GLY A 14 4.25 1.25 5.55
N SER A 15 4.52 0.62 6.69
CA SER A 15 5.85 0.71 7.32
C SER A 15 6.87 -0.20 6.63
N PHE A 16 6.39 -1.24 5.92
CA PHE A 16 7.21 -2.24 5.22
C PHE A 16 8.39 -2.74 6.06
N ASN A 17 8.11 -3.25 7.25
CA ASN A 17 9.10 -3.60 8.25
C ASN A 17 9.03 -5.07 8.70
N PRO A 18 9.56 -6.02 7.88
CA PRO A 18 10.06 -5.84 6.52
C PRO A 18 8.96 -5.88 5.45
N PHE A 19 9.31 -5.54 4.22
CA PHE A 19 8.52 -5.89 3.04
C PHE A 19 8.55 -7.40 2.83
N HIS A 20 7.43 -8.02 2.47
CA HIS A 20 7.30 -9.48 2.37
C HIS A 20 6.48 -9.91 1.15
N ILE A 21 6.50 -11.22 0.88
CA ILE A 21 5.82 -11.83 -0.27
C ILE A 21 4.33 -11.48 -0.37
N GLY A 22 3.64 -11.31 0.77
CA GLY A 22 2.24 -10.88 0.80
C GLY A 22 2.04 -9.47 0.23
N HIS A 23 2.94 -8.52 0.56
CA HIS A 23 2.90 -7.18 -0.02
C HIS A 23 3.13 -7.23 -1.54
N ALA A 24 4.12 -8.03 -1.97
CA ALA A 24 4.44 -8.18 -3.39
C ALA A 24 3.30 -8.78 -4.19
N ALA A 25 2.69 -9.86 -3.70
CA ALA A 25 1.58 -10.54 -4.38
C ALA A 25 0.37 -9.61 -4.54
N LEU A 26 0.01 -8.90 -3.47
CA LEU A 26 -1.08 -7.93 -3.50
C LEU A 26 -0.81 -6.78 -4.48
N ALA A 27 0.40 -6.23 -4.46
CA ALA A 27 0.78 -5.15 -5.36
C ALA A 27 0.76 -5.59 -6.83
N LYS A 28 1.27 -6.79 -7.13
CA LYS A 28 1.21 -7.39 -8.48
C LYS A 28 -0.24 -7.60 -8.95
N TYR A 29 -1.11 -8.09 -8.07
CA TYR A 29 -2.52 -8.25 -8.38
C TYR A 29 -3.17 -6.91 -8.74
N VAL A 30 -2.96 -5.88 -7.89
CA VAL A 30 -3.52 -4.55 -8.09
C VAL A 30 -2.98 -3.88 -9.34
N ALA A 31 -1.68 -4.02 -9.65
CA ALA A 31 -1.07 -3.48 -10.85
C ALA A 31 -1.66 -4.05 -12.16
N ASN A 32 -2.28 -5.23 -12.10
CA ASN A 32 -2.94 -5.86 -13.23
C ASN A 32 -4.43 -5.48 -13.39
N LEU A 33 -4.99 -4.68 -12.49
CA LEU A 33 -6.36 -4.18 -12.65
C LEU A 33 -6.43 -3.24 -13.87
N PRO A 34 -7.50 -3.31 -14.68
CA PRO A 34 -7.54 -2.67 -16.00
C PRO A 34 -7.42 -1.14 -15.97
N TYR A 35 -7.81 -0.51 -14.85
CA TYR A 35 -7.79 0.94 -14.65
C TYR A 35 -6.53 1.44 -13.92
N VAL A 36 -5.64 0.55 -13.47
CA VAL A 36 -4.43 0.93 -12.73
C VAL A 36 -3.28 1.20 -13.66
N GLU A 37 -2.71 2.39 -13.56
CA GLU A 37 -1.52 2.82 -14.26
C GLU A 37 -0.26 2.41 -13.50
N HIS A 38 -0.20 2.80 -12.22
CA HIS A 38 0.93 2.52 -11.33
C HIS A 38 0.48 2.13 -9.93
N VAL A 39 1.35 1.43 -9.20
CA VAL A 39 1.24 1.22 -7.74
C VAL A 39 2.43 1.92 -7.07
N TRP A 40 2.14 2.89 -6.21
CA TRP A 40 3.15 3.60 -5.44
C TRP A 40 3.13 3.10 -4.00
N PHE A 41 4.27 2.60 -3.53
CA PHE A 41 4.47 2.24 -2.13
C PHE A 41 4.86 3.48 -1.33
N VAL A 42 3.94 3.98 -0.54
CA VAL A 42 4.18 5.15 0.33
C VAL A 42 4.74 4.65 1.65
N LEU A 43 6.04 4.85 1.86
CA LEU A 43 6.69 4.45 3.11
C LEU A 43 6.33 5.43 4.22
N SER A 44 5.67 4.91 5.26
CA SER A 44 5.39 5.68 6.48
C SER A 44 6.58 5.59 7.44
N PRO A 45 7.36 6.67 7.61
CA PRO A 45 8.51 6.66 8.51
C PRO A 45 8.06 6.48 9.96
N LYS A 46 6.88 7.02 10.31
CA LYS A 46 6.30 6.98 11.64
C LYS A 46 4.78 6.88 11.55
N ASN A 47 4.21 5.71 11.84
CA ASN A 47 2.76 5.56 11.85
C ASN A 47 2.18 6.10 13.18
N PRO A 48 1.28 7.11 13.15
CA PRO A 48 0.71 7.68 14.38
C PRO A 48 -0.16 6.70 15.18
N LEU A 49 -0.61 5.61 14.54
CA LEU A 49 -1.47 4.58 15.16
C LEU A 49 -0.69 3.35 15.67
N LYS A 50 0.65 3.30 15.48
CA LYS A 50 1.48 2.17 15.89
C LYS A 50 2.56 2.63 16.87
N GLU A 51 2.73 1.89 17.98
CA GLU A 51 3.86 2.09 18.88
C GLU A 51 5.18 1.82 18.16
N SER A 52 6.14 2.74 18.29
CA SER A 52 7.38 2.78 17.52
C SER A 52 8.47 1.80 18.01
N HIS A 53 8.22 1.02 19.06
CA HIS A 53 9.26 0.26 19.78
C HIS A 53 9.97 -0.85 18.99
N ASN A 54 9.46 -1.25 17.83
CA ASN A 54 10.03 -2.34 17.02
C ASN A 54 10.19 -1.99 15.52
N LEU A 55 10.27 -0.71 15.18
CA LEU A 55 10.52 -0.31 13.80
C LEU A 55 12.04 -0.16 13.55
N GLN A 56 12.53 -0.78 12.48
CA GLN A 56 13.84 -0.48 11.94
C GLN A 56 13.94 1.00 11.54
N ASP A 57 15.16 1.49 11.44
CA ASP A 57 15.42 2.86 10.99
C ASP A 57 14.65 3.17 9.68
N PRO A 58 13.99 4.32 9.58
CA PRO A 58 13.21 4.66 8.40
C PRO A 58 14.03 4.67 7.11
N MET A 59 15.32 5.08 7.17
CA MET A 59 16.19 5.12 6.00
C MET A 59 16.65 3.73 5.57
N GLU A 60 16.81 2.78 6.50
CA GLU A 60 17.05 1.38 6.16
C GLU A 60 15.85 0.77 5.45
N ARG A 61 14.63 1.00 5.97
CA ARG A 61 13.40 0.55 5.33
C ARG A 61 13.19 1.17 3.96
N TRP A 62 13.58 2.43 3.78
CA TRP A 62 13.56 3.11 2.49
C TRP A 62 14.47 2.42 1.48
N LYS A 63 15.73 2.18 1.83
CA LYS A 63 16.68 1.48 0.96
C LYS A 63 16.22 0.07 0.59
N ASP A 64 15.61 -0.64 1.54
CA ASP A 64 15.03 -1.96 1.28
C ASP A 64 13.85 -1.86 0.32
N LEU A 65 12.97 -0.87 0.48
CA LEU A 65 11.84 -0.64 -0.42
C LEU A 65 12.29 -0.30 -1.85
N GLU A 66 13.32 0.53 -2.02
CA GLU A 66 13.87 0.85 -3.35
C GLU A 66 14.39 -0.42 -4.06
N ARG A 67 15.11 -1.30 -3.35
CA ARG A 67 15.56 -2.59 -3.90
C ARG A 67 14.38 -3.49 -4.31
N VAL A 68 13.35 -3.54 -3.47
CA VAL A 68 12.14 -4.32 -3.75
C VAL A 68 11.42 -3.78 -4.98
N VAL A 69 11.27 -2.47 -5.10
CA VAL A 69 10.60 -1.84 -6.25
C VAL A 69 11.38 -2.12 -7.55
N ALA A 70 12.70 -2.00 -7.52
CA ALA A 70 13.53 -2.35 -8.68
C ALA A 70 13.36 -3.81 -9.09
N LYS A 71 13.32 -4.74 -8.12
CA LYS A 71 13.07 -6.16 -8.37
C LYS A 71 11.68 -6.41 -8.94
N LEU A 72 10.63 -5.78 -8.39
CA LEU A 72 9.25 -5.89 -8.87
C LEU A 72 9.12 -5.42 -10.32
N ASN A 73 9.74 -4.30 -10.67
CA ASN A 73 9.74 -3.79 -12.03
C ASN A 73 10.49 -4.71 -12.99
N HIS A 74 11.66 -5.20 -12.59
CA HIS A 74 12.42 -6.18 -13.39
C HIS A 74 11.62 -7.47 -13.66
N GLU A 75 10.92 -8.00 -12.67
CA GLU A 75 10.08 -9.19 -12.84
C GLU A 75 8.83 -8.92 -13.71
N ASN A 76 8.35 -7.68 -13.72
CA ASN A 76 7.22 -7.25 -14.54
C ASN A 76 7.62 -6.90 -16.00
N ASP A 77 8.91 -6.72 -16.26
CA ASP A 77 9.47 -6.29 -17.57
C ASP A 77 9.42 -7.40 -18.66
N LEU A 78 8.72 -8.52 -18.39
CA LEU A 78 8.39 -9.55 -19.38
C LEU A 78 7.31 -9.11 -20.38
N SER A 79 6.72 -7.94 -20.21
CA SER A 79 5.77 -7.31 -21.13
C SER A 79 6.50 -6.33 -22.05
N ALA A 80 6.10 -6.28 -23.33
CA ALA A 80 6.73 -5.46 -24.37
C ALA A 80 6.68 -3.93 -24.14
N ASP A 81 5.87 -3.49 -23.18
CA ASP A 81 5.73 -2.08 -22.77
C ASP A 81 6.58 -1.84 -21.53
N LYS A 82 7.75 -1.27 -21.70
CA LYS A 82 8.79 -0.98 -20.70
C LYS A 82 8.41 0.08 -19.64
N GLU A 83 7.16 0.17 -19.22
CA GLU A 83 6.72 1.16 -18.26
C GLU A 83 6.81 0.60 -16.82
N GLU A 84 7.57 1.30 -15.97
CA GLU A 84 7.71 0.93 -14.55
C GLU A 84 6.35 0.98 -13.84
N LYS A 85 5.81 -0.18 -13.45
CA LYS A 85 4.51 -0.30 -12.78
C LYS A 85 4.55 0.07 -11.30
N PHE A 86 5.72 -0.07 -10.68
CA PHE A 86 5.89 0.11 -9.24
C PHE A 86 6.81 1.28 -8.95
N LYS A 87 6.49 2.08 -7.93
CA LYS A 87 7.30 3.20 -7.51
C LYS A 87 7.38 3.28 -5.98
N ALA A 88 8.56 3.55 -5.44
CA ALA A 88 8.71 3.95 -4.05
C ALA A 88 8.40 5.44 -3.91
N CYS A 89 7.68 5.83 -2.85
CA CYS A 89 7.28 7.20 -2.59
C CYS A 89 7.67 7.59 -1.16
N ASP A 90 8.55 8.58 -1.06
CA ASP A 90 9.13 9.10 0.18
C ASP A 90 8.42 10.36 0.70
N ILE A 91 7.27 10.70 0.13
CA ILE A 91 6.57 11.96 0.42
C ILE A 91 6.39 12.22 1.93
N GLU A 92 6.13 11.17 2.73
CA GLU A 92 5.91 11.31 4.17
C GLU A 92 7.18 11.68 4.95
N PHE A 93 8.39 11.51 4.37
CA PHE A 93 9.62 12.02 4.97
C PHE A 93 9.73 13.55 4.90
N HIS A 94 9.00 14.17 3.99
CA HIS A 94 9.01 15.61 3.72
C HIS A 94 7.80 16.35 4.30
N LEU A 95 6.88 15.62 4.97
CA LEU A 95 5.71 16.20 5.60
C LEU A 95 5.93 16.47 7.09
N THR A 96 5.29 17.50 7.59
CA THR A 96 5.29 17.82 9.03
C THR A 96 4.34 16.86 9.77
N PRO A 97 4.79 16.20 10.86
CA PRO A 97 3.91 15.41 11.71
C PRO A 97 2.76 16.24 12.32
N PRO A 98 1.62 15.58 12.57
CA PRO A 98 1.33 14.16 12.44
C PRO A 98 1.07 13.75 10.98
N LEU A 99 1.65 12.58 10.61
CA LEU A 99 1.58 12.06 9.23
C LEU A 99 0.23 11.36 9.00
N TYR A 100 -0.82 12.15 8.83
CA TYR A 100 -2.14 11.63 8.50
C TYR A 100 -2.24 11.35 7.00
N THR A 101 -2.83 10.21 6.65
CA THR A 101 -3.06 9.79 5.26
C THR A 101 -3.77 10.88 4.44
N TYR A 102 -4.73 11.60 5.03
CA TYR A 102 -5.40 12.72 4.37
C TYR A 102 -4.41 13.80 3.88
N ASN A 103 -3.46 14.22 4.73
CA ASN A 103 -2.48 15.23 4.37
C ASN A 103 -1.55 14.76 3.25
N THR A 104 -1.17 13.50 3.28
CA THR A 104 -0.35 12.87 2.23
C THR A 104 -1.08 12.85 0.89
N LEU A 105 -2.35 12.48 0.89
CA LEU A 105 -3.21 12.48 -0.30
C LEU A 105 -3.38 13.86 -0.90
N GLU A 106 -3.71 14.88 -0.09
CA GLU A 106 -3.85 16.27 -0.56
C GLU A 106 -2.52 16.79 -1.15
N LYS A 107 -1.40 16.45 -0.51
CA LYS A 107 -0.08 16.85 -1.02
C LYS A 107 0.24 16.19 -2.35
N LEU A 108 0.01 14.88 -2.48
CA LEU A 108 0.23 14.16 -3.74
C LEU A 108 -0.70 14.66 -4.85
N SER A 109 -1.97 14.91 -4.55
CA SER A 109 -2.93 15.47 -5.52
C SER A 109 -2.52 16.87 -5.99
N SER A 110 -1.94 17.67 -5.10
CA SER A 110 -1.42 19.01 -5.47
C SER A 110 -0.16 18.92 -6.35
N LEU A 111 0.71 17.93 -6.12
CA LEU A 111 1.95 17.75 -6.90
C LEU A 111 1.70 17.08 -8.25
N HIS A 112 0.66 16.27 -8.36
CA HIS A 112 0.31 15.50 -9.56
C HIS A 112 -1.16 15.68 -9.92
N PRO A 113 -1.57 16.89 -10.38
CA PRO A 113 -2.98 17.20 -10.66
C PRO A 113 -3.55 16.44 -11.87
N ASP A 114 -2.70 15.83 -12.66
CA ASP A 114 -3.03 14.99 -13.81
C ASP A 114 -3.32 13.52 -13.44
N LYS A 115 -3.05 13.10 -12.19
CA LYS A 115 -3.22 11.73 -11.71
C LYS A 115 -4.47 11.57 -10.85
N ASN A 116 -5.14 10.44 -11.01
CA ASN A 116 -6.20 10.02 -10.10
C ASN A 116 -5.60 9.06 -9.05
N PHE A 117 -5.69 9.44 -7.78
CA PHE A 117 -5.18 8.59 -6.71
C PHE A 117 -6.28 7.70 -6.15
N ALA A 118 -5.93 6.44 -5.90
CA ALA A 118 -6.71 5.49 -5.13
C ALA A 118 -5.89 4.98 -3.94
N ILE A 119 -6.55 4.52 -2.88
CA ILE A 119 -5.89 3.99 -1.70
C ILE A 119 -6.11 2.48 -1.66
N LEU A 120 -5.04 1.71 -1.48
CA LEU A 120 -5.10 0.29 -1.18
C LEU A 120 -4.98 0.08 0.32
N MET A 121 -5.98 -0.58 0.92
CA MET A 121 -5.97 -0.87 2.36
C MET A 121 -6.56 -2.25 2.67
N GLY A 122 -6.16 -2.81 3.82
CA GLY A 122 -6.75 -4.04 4.34
C GLY A 122 -8.12 -3.82 4.98
N GLY A 123 -8.88 -4.91 5.15
CA GLY A 123 -10.17 -4.89 5.83
C GLY A 123 -10.10 -4.29 7.24
N ASP A 124 -9.02 -4.56 7.97
CA ASP A 124 -8.75 -3.97 9.29
C ASP A 124 -8.68 -2.43 9.29
N ASN A 125 -8.28 -1.83 8.19
CA ASN A 125 -8.20 -0.37 8.06
C ASN A 125 -9.54 0.26 7.69
N ILE A 126 -10.35 -0.36 6.83
CA ILE A 126 -11.69 0.17 6.52
C ILE A 126 -12.61 0.11 7.73
N GLU A 127 -12.46 -0.89 8.61
CA GLU A 127 -13.22 -1.00 9.87
C GLU A 127 -13.00 0.22 10.78
N ILE A 128 -11.79 0.76 10.80
CA ILE A 128 -11.41 1.89 11.64
C ILE A 128 -11.30 3.21 10.86
N LEU A 129 -11.68 3.27 9.60
CA LEU A 129 -11.59 4.47 8.76
C LEU A 129 -12.30 5.67 9.39
N HIS A 130 -13.42 5.44 10.08
CA HIS A 130 -14.14 6.47 10.83
C HIS A 130 -13.33 7.13 11.96
N LYS A 131 -12.24 6.49 12.41
CA LYS A 131 -11.30 7.02 13.43
C LYS A 131 -10.13 7.76 12.80
N TRP A 132 -9.95 7.65 11.49
CA TRP A 132 -8.86 8.34 10.81
C TRP A 132 -9.15 9.85 10.74
N HIS A 133 -8.07 10.63 10.80
CA HIS A 133 -8.20 12.07 10.54
C HIS A 133 -8.84 12.29 9.17
N LYS A 134 -10.03 12.88 9.15
CA LYS A 134 -10.83 13.11 7.94
C LYS A 134 -11.14 11.84 7.13
N GLY A 135 -11.37 10.71 7.80
CA GLY A 135 -11.60 9.42 7.13
C GLY A 135 -12.80 9.45 6.18
N GLU A 136 -13.88 10.14 6.53
CA GLU A 136 -15.04 10.31 5.66
C GLU A 136 -14.74 11.18 4.43
N GLU A 137 -13.93 12.23 4.60
CA GLU A 137 -13.48 13.05 3.47
C GLU A 137 -12.59 12.25 2.52
N ILE A 138 -11.74 11.37 3.06
CA ILE A 138 -10.94 10.43 2.25
C ILE A 138 -11.87 9.56 1.40
N ALA A 139 -12.88 8.93 2.00
CA ALA A 139 -13.82 8.07 1.29
C ALA A 139 -14.65 8.82 0.22
N CYS A 140 -14.95 10.10 0.45
CA CYS A 140 -15.67 10.93 -0.52
C CYS A 140 -14.80 11.38 -1.70
N LYS A 141 -13.51 11.64 -1.47
CA LYS A 141 -12.62 12.25 -2.49
C LYS A 141 -11.82 11.22 -3.28
N TYR A 142 -11.48 10.10 -2.68
CA TYR A 142 -10.55 9.13 -3.24
C TYR A 142 -11.19 7.75 -3.37
N LYS A 143 -10.89 7.06 -4.45
CA LYS A 143 -11.28 5.65 -4.61
C LYS A 143 -10.54 4.80 -3.56
N ILE A 144 -11.28 3.97 -2.85
CA ILE A 144 -10.70 3.03 -1.88
C ILE A 144 -10.80 1.63 -2.47
N ILE A 145 -9.67 0.91 -2.47
CA ILE A 145 -9.55 -0.49 -2.85
C ILE A 145 -9.25 -1.27 -1.60
N VAL A 146 -10.10 -2.24 -1.27
CA VAL A 146 -9.97 -3.02 -0.03
C VAL A 146 -9.69 -4.47 -0.38
N TYR A 147 -8.64 -5.03 0.22
CA TYR A 147 -8.43 -6.47 0.22
C TYR A 147 -8.92 -7.06 1.56
N PRO A 148 -9.80 -8.07 1.51
CA PRO A 148 -10.28 -8.72 2.71
C PRO A 148 -9.15 -9.48 3.40
N ARG A 149 -9.23 -9.61 4.73
CA ARG A 149 -8.43 -10.57 5.49
C ARG A 149 -9.32 -11.72 5.93
N GLU A 150 -8.72 -12.86 6.20
CA GLU A 150 -9.44 -14.05 6.66
C GLU A 150 -10.33 -13.70 7.86
N GLY A 151 -11.63 -14.01 7.76
CA GLY A 151 -12.62 -13.76 8.82
C GLY A 151 -13.16 -12.34 8.91
N SER A 152 -12.79 -11.41 8.01
CA SER A 152 -13.38 -10.06 7.98
C SER A 152 -14.61 -10.00 7.06
N ASP A 153 -15.77 -9.65 7.62
CA ASP A 153 -16.97 -9.30 6.85
C ASP A 153 -16.96 -7.78 6.61
N ILE A 154 -16.48 -7.38 5.44
CA ILE A 154 -16.30 -5.98 5.09
C ILE A 154 -17.25 -5.49 3.99
N GLU A 155 -18.20 -6.34 3.53
CA GLU A 155 -19.08 -5.99 2.41
C GLU A 155 -19.92 -4.75 2.70
N ASP A 156 -20.51 -4.67 3.89
CA ASP A 156 -21.32 -3.52 4.28
C ASP A 156 -20.49 -2.25 4.46
N LEU A 157 -19.25 -2.38 4.91
CA LEU A 157 -18.31 -1.24 5.01
C LEU A 157 -17.87 -0.78 3.63
N CYS A 158 -17.59 -1.70 2.70
CA CYS A 158 -17.29 -1.35 1.31
C CYS A 158 -18.48 -0.60 0.68
N LYS A 159 -19.71 -1.08 0.87
CA LYS A 159 -20.91 -0.37 0.39
C LYS A 159 -21.04 1.02 1.03
N LYS A 160 -20.87 1.10 2.35
CA LYS A 160 -20.97 2.36 3.10
C LYS A 160 -20.02 3.43 2.57
N TYR A 161 -18.77 3.06 2.29
CA TYR A 161 -17.72 4.00 1.86
C TYR A 161 -17.53 4.06 0.34
N GLY A 162 -18.35 3.36 -0.45
CA GLY A 162 -18.16 3.26 -1.91
C GLY A 162 -16.84 2.62 -2.32
N ALA A 163 -16.29 1.78 -1.46
CA ALA A 163 -15.01 1.11 -1.69
C ALA A 163 -15.18 -0.12 -2.59
N VAL A 164 -14.12 -0.43 -3.35
CA VAL A 164 -14.05 -1.62 -4.19
C VAL A 164 -13.36 -2.74 -3.43
N CYS A 165 -14.10 -3.78 -3.11
CA CYS A 165 -13.55 -4.99 -2.51
C CYS A 165 -12.94 -5.85 -3.62
N ILE A 166 -11.66 -6.24 -3.48
CA ILE A 166 -10.95 -7.07 -4.46
C ILE A 166 -10.71 -8.47 -3.91
N ASP A 167 -10.81 -9.47 -4.77
CA ASP A 167 -10.49 -10.87 -4.46
C ASP A 167 -9.01 -11.13 -4.79
N ALA A 168 -8.12 -10.52 -4.00
CA ALA A 168 -6.68 -10.70 -4.16
C ALA A 168 -6.19 -11.98 -3.45
N PRO A 169 -5.12 -12.63 -3.97
CA PRO A 169 -4.54 -13.79 -3.31
C PRO A 169 -4.16 -13.50 -1.86
N GLN A 170 -4.70 -14.28 -0.94
CA GLN A 170 -4.35 -14.15 0.47
C GLN A 170 -3.08 -14.94 0.77
N ILE A 171 -2.03 -14.24 1.16
CA ILE A 171 -0.81 -14.84 1.67
C ILE A 171 -0.78 -14.59 3.17
N ASN A 172 -0.90 -15.66 3.93
CA ASN A 172 -0.99 -15.59 5.39
C ASN A 172 0.38 -15.33 6.03
N VAL A 173 0.92 -14.13 5.80
CA VAL A 173 2.18 -13.65 6.35
C VAL A 173 2.06 -12.19 6.76
N SER A 174 2.64 -11.84 7.89
CA SER A 174 2.70 -10.46 8.36
C SER A 174 4.13 -10.05 8.73
N SER A 175 4.43 -8.76 8.62
CA SER A 175 5.72 -8.23 9.06
C SER A 175 6.00 -8.51 10.56
N SER A 176 4.97 -8.56 11.40
CA SER A 176 5.11 -8.88 12.82
C SER A 176 5.53 -10.32 13.05
N GLN A 177 4.90 -11.27 12.35
CA GLN A 177 5.31 -12.68 12.39
C GLN A 177 6.75 -12.85 11.92
N ILE A 178 7.14 -12.21 10.81
CA ILE A 178 8.52 -12.30 10.31
C ILE A 178 9.52 -11.79 11.36
N ARG A 179 9.23 -10.66 12.01
CA ARG A 179 10.12 -10.14 13.07
C ARG A 179 10.20 -11.07 14.27
N GLN A 180 9.10 -11.69 14.67
CA GLN A 180 9.07 -12.68 15.73
C GLN A 180 9.94 -13.90 15.37
N MET A 181 9.73 -14.50 14.21
CA MET A 181 10.52 -15.64 13.70
C MET A 181 12.01 -15.29 13.66
N GLN A 182 12.37 -14.08 13.21
CA GLN A 182 13.76 -13.61 13.22
C GLN A 182 14.36 -13.52 14.64
N GLN A 183 13.58 -13.07 15.63
CA GLN A 183 14.01 -13.03 17.04
C GLN A 183 14.19 -14.43 17.62
N GLU A 184 13.41 -15.39 17.15
CA GLU A 184 13.49 -16.80 17.51
C GLU A 184 14.61 -17.55 16.77
N GLY A 185 15.33 -16.89 15.84
CA GLY A 185 16.43 -17.44 15.07
C GLY A 185 16.01 -18.29 13.86
N GLU A 186 14.74 -18.17 13.44
CA GLU A 186 14.24 -18.89 12.29
C GLU A 186 14.67 -18.25 10.96
N ASP A 187 14.82 -19.09 9.91
CA ASP A 187 15.07 -18.60 8.56
C ASP A 187 13.80 -18.03 7.93
N VAL A 188 13.79 -16.74 7.67
CA VAL A 188 12.69 -16.01 7.05
C VAL A 188 12.98 -15.57 5.60
N SER A 189 14.06 -16.07 5.00
CA SER A 189 14.51 -15.66 3.66
C SER A 189 13.44 -15.88 2.59
N SER A 190 12.67 -16.98 2.69
CA SER A 190 11.56 -17.30 1.78
C SER A 190 10.32 -16.43 1.96
N LEU A 191 10.18 -15.73 3.07
CA LEU A 191 9.05 -14.85 3.39
C LEU A 191 9.33 -13.38 3.04
N ARG A 192 10.60 -12.99 2.95
CA ARG A 192 11.03 -11.65 2.51
C ARG A 192 11.03 -11.58 0.98
N TYR A 193 10.88 -10.37 0.46
CA TYR A 193 10.85 -10.15 -1.01
C TYR A 193 12.14 -9.49 -1.53
#